data_8f5315a97e1160fb8e07dcec67a9381e
#
_entry.id   8f5315a97e1160fb8e07dcec67a9381e
#
_cell.length_a   1.000
_cell.length_b   1.000
_cell.length_c   1.000
_cell.angle_alpha   90.00
_cell.angle_beta   90.00
_cell.angle_gamma   90.00
#
_symmetry.space_group_name_H-M   'P 1'
#
loop_
_entity.id
_entity.type
_entity.pdbx_description
1 polymer ?
#
loop_
_entity_poly.entity_id
_entity_poly.type
_entity_poly.pdbx_seq_one_letter_code
_entity_poly.pdbx_strand_id
1 'polypeptide(L)'
;MGAFKITMAKVKHIALFKFKEGTAQEQVDQALEQLLELSESIDGIEDYVGGINNSPENLNHGYTHGFVMTFRDAAARDAYLTHADHERVKTAVVPNIESIVIFDFEV
;
A
#
# COMPACT_ATOMS: atom_id res chain seq x y z
N MET A 1 -7.37 -6.92 -32.71
CA MET A 1 -6.81 -6.96 -32.37
C MET A 1 -6.52 -6.15 -31.71
N GLY A 2 -6.75 -6.16 -31.40
CA GLY A 2 -6.49 -5.40 -30.36
C GLY A 2 -5.30 -4.80 -30.30
N ALA A 3 -4.87 -4.65 -31.27
CA ALA A 3 -3.63 -4.30 -31.36
C ALA A 3 -3.31 -3.11 -30.62
N PHE A 4 -4.07 -2.23 -30.34
CA PHE A 4 -3.62 -1.29 -29.53
C PHE A 4 -4.56 -0.91 -28.60
N LYS A 5 -4.27 -1.31 -27.67
CA LYS A 5 -4.59 -0.95 -26.53
C LYS A 5 -3.83 0.20 -26.18
N ILE A 6 -4.33 1.29 -26.27
CA ILE A 6 -3.75 2.39 -25.71
C ILE A 6 -4.10 2.31 -24.35
N THR A 7 -3.34 1.67 -23.64
CA THR A 7 -3.80 1.43 -22.45
C THR A 7 -3.36 2.31 -21.51
N MET A 8 -4.21 2.54 -20.82
CA MET A 8 -4.14 3.12 -19.56
C MET A 8 -4.37 2.07 -18.53
N ALA A 9 -3.57 1.06 -18.63
CA ALA A 9 -3.68 -0.02 -17.67
C ALA A 9 -3.47 0.51 -16.28
N LYS A 10 -4.40 0.21 -15.41
CA LYS A 10 -4.28 0.59 -14.00
C LYS A 10 -3.30 -0.34 -13.31
N VAL A 11 -2.67 0.15 -12.26
CA VAL A 11 -1.75 -0.64 -11.47
C VAL A 11 -2.36 -0.91 -10.11
N LYS A 12 -2.38 -2.19 -9.74
CA LYS A 12 -2.73 -2.60 -8.39
C LYS A 12 -1.43 -2.73 -7.61
N HIS A 13 -1.32 -1.96 -6.56
CA HIS A 13 -0.14 -1.92 -5.70
C HIS A 13 -0.55 -2.52 -4.37
N ILE A 14 -0.02 -3.70 -4.07
CA ILE A 14 -0.39 -4.46 -2.89
C ILE A 14 0.75 -4.44 -1.90
N ALA A 15 0.44 -4.13 -0.66
CA ALA A 15 1.41 -4.19 0.43
C ALA A 15 0.88 -5.12 1.51
N LEU A 16 1.75 -6.00 2.00
CA LEU A 16 1.48 -6.81 3.18
C LEU A 16 2.56 -6.46 4.18
N PHE A 17 2.19 -6.24 5.42
CA PHE A 17 3.19 -5.89 6.42
C PHE A 17 2.85 -6.40 7.80
N LYS A 18 3.89 -6.51 8.62
CA LYS A 18 3.77 -6.84 10.02
C LYS A 18 4.55 -5.83 10.82
N PHE A 19 3.97 -5.45 11.93
CA PHE A 19 4.58 -4.52 12.84
C PHE A 19 5.56 -5.24 13.77
N LYS A 20 6.55 -4.53 14.24
CA LYS A 20 7.48 -5.07 15.24
C LYS A 20 6.72 -5.47 16.48
N GLU A 21 7.20 -6.53 17.13
CA GLU A 21 6.62 -6.96 18.38
C GLU A 21 6.71 -5.84 19.39
N GLY A 22 5.65 -5.65 20.16
CA GLY A 22 5.59 -4.59 21.14
C GLY A 22 5.10 -3.25 20.61
N THR A 23 4.82 -3.14 19.31
CA THR A 23 4.25 -1.91 18.75
C THR A 23 2.86 -1.71 19.37
N ALA A 24 2.63 -0.55 19.97
CA ALA A 24 1.36 -0.25 20.60
C ALA A 24 0.24 -0.15 19.55
N GLN A 25 -0.96 -0.57 19.92
CA GLN A 25 -2.11 -0.52 19.03
C GLN A 25 -2.35 0.91 18.51
N GLU A 26 -2.12 1.91 19.35
CA GLU A 26 -2.25 3.31 18.96
C GLU A 26 -1.31 3.66 17.81
N GLN A 27 -0.08 3.15 17.83
CA GLN A 27 0.89 3.38 16.76
C GLN A 27 0.47 2.68 15.47
N VAL A 28 -0.09 1.47 15.58
CA VAL A 28 -0.64 0.75 14.44
C VAL A 28 -1.77 1.56 13.81
N ASP A 29 -2.70 2.04 14.62
CA ASP A 29 -3.84 2.80 14.15
C ASP A 29 -3.40 4.10 13.46
N GLN A 30 -2.41 4.79 14.02
CA GLN A 30 -1.87 6.00 13.43
C GLN A 30 -1.21 5.72 12.07
N ALA A 31 -0.49 4.60 11.96
CA ALA A 31 0.12 4.22 10.69
C ALA A 31 -0.92 3.98 9.61
N LEU A 32 -1.99 3.27 9.95
CA LEU A 32 -3.06 2.98 9.00
C LEU A 32 -3.80 4.26 8.59
N GLU A 33 -4.01 5.16 9.53
CA GLU A 33 -4.65 6.44 9.25
C GLU A 33 -3.79 7.29 8.31
N GLN A 34 -2.48 7.33 8.54
CA GLN A 34 -1.56 8.08 7.68
C GLN A 34 -1.54 7.53 6.26
N LEU A 35 -1.61 6.20 6.11
CA LEU A 35 -1.66 5.58 4.78
C LEU A 35 -2.95 5.93 4.06
N LEU A 36 -4.07 5.95 4.76
CA LEU A 36 -5.35 6.35 4.19
C LEU A 36 -5.30 7.81 3.74
N GLU A 37 -4.83 8.70 4.60
CA GLU A 37 -4.71 10.12 4.26
C GLU A 37 -3.80 10.34 3.06
N LEU A 38 -2.69 9.60 3.01
CA LEU A 38 -1.76 9.65 1.89
C LEU A 38 -2.47 9.28 0.59
N SER A 39 -3.29 8.23 0.63
CA SER A 39 -4.02 7.76 -0.55
C SER A 39 -5.01 8.80 -1.06
N GLU A 40 -5.52 9.64 -0.17
CA GLU A 40 -6.50 10.66 -0.53
C GLU A 40 -5.85 11.95 -1.02
N SER A 41 -4.57 12.16 -0.75
CA SER A 41 -3.89 13.41 -1.05
C SER A 41 -3.05 13.40 -2.32
N ILE A 42 -2.67 12.23 -2.82
CA ILE A 42 -1.79 12.13 -3.98
C ILE A 42 -2.59 11.88 -5.25
N ASP A 43 -2.37 12.73 -6.24
CA ASP A 43 -2.99 12.57 -7.55
C ASP A 43 -2.55 11.26 -8.19
N GLY A 44 -3.48 10.61 -8.88
CA GLY A 44 -3.21 9.33 -9.54
C GLY A 44 -3.58 8.11 -8.74
N ILE A 45 -3.82 8.25 -7.44
CA ILE A 45 -4.34 7.16 -6.62
C ILE A 45 -5.87 7.21 -6.74
N GLU A 46 -6.43 6.17 -7.33
CA GLU A 46 -7.87 6.12 -7.60
C GLU A 46 -8.66 5.38 -6.53
N ASP A 47 -8.02 4.48 -5.82
CA ASP A 47 -8.69 3.69 -4.81
C ASP A 47 -7.69 3.17 -3.79
N TYR A 48 -8.15 2.97 -2.58
CA TYR A 48 -7.35 2.42 -1.50
C TYR A 48 -8.27 1.63 -0.58
N VAL A 49 -7.96 0.36 -0.39
CA VAL A 49 -8.67 -0.47 0.57
C VAL A 49 -7.63 -1.27 1.34
N GLY A 50 -7.86 -1.46 2.60
CA GLY A 50 -6.94 -2.22 3.42
C GLY A 50 -7.62 -2.84 4.61
N GLY A 51 -6.92 -3.72 5.29
CA GLY A 51 -7.50 -4.40 6.44
C GLY A 51 -6.51 -5.32 7.13
N ILE A 52 -7.06 -6.04 8.08
CA ILE A 52 -6.34 -7.00 8.90
C ILE A 52 -6.59 -8.39 8.34
N ASN A 53 -5.56 -9.23 8.33
CA ASN A 53 -5.71 -10.60 7.87
C ASN A 53 -6.80 -11.34 8.64
N ASN A 54 -7.68 -12.00 7.91
CA ASN A 54 -8.71 -12.84 8.52
C ASN A 54 -8.80 -14.21 7.84
N SER A 55 -7.77 -14.59 7.08
CA SER A 55 -7.76 -15.90 6.42
C SER A 55 -7.62 -17.01 7.46
N PRO A 56 -8.44 -18.06 7.40
CA PRO A 56 -8.33 -19.19 8.33
C PRO A 56 -7.24 -20.18 7.94
N GLU A 57 -6.57 -19.97 6.79
CA GLU A 57 -5.60 -20.94 6.29
C GLU A 57 -4.27 -20.90 7.02
N ASN A 58 -3.99 -19.83 7.76
CA ASN A 58 -2.73 -19.68 8.49
C ASN A 58 -1.52 -19.69 7.55
N LEU A 59 -1.68 -19.08 6.37
CA LEU A 59 -0.63 -18.98 5.36
C LEU A 59 -0.14 -17.56 5.15
N ASN A 60 -0.42 -16.67 6.08
CA ASN A 60 -0.04 -15.26 5.96
C ASN A 60 1.37 -14.95 6.46
N HIS A 61 2.09 -15.97 6.93
CA HIS A 61 3.51 -15.82 7.31
C HIS A 61 3.79 -14.67 8.30
N GLY A 62 2.83 -14.43 9.20
CA GLY A 62 2.97 -13.36 10.19
C GLY A 62 2.60 -11.98 9.70
N TYR A 63 2.26 -11.82 8.43
CA TYR A 63 1.79 -10.53 7.90
C TYR A 63 0.36 -10.33 8.36
N THR A 64 0.14 -9.30 9.14
CA THR A 64 -1.14 -9.07 9.80
C THR A 64 -2.00 -8.04 9.11
N HIS A 65 -1.39 -7.17 8.33
CA HIS A 65 -2.08 -6.04 7.71
C HIS A 65 -1.73 -5.97 6.23
N GLY A 66 -2.65 -5.44 5.45
CA GLY A 66 -2.38 -5.26 4.03
C GLY A 66 -3.30 -4.22 3.42
N PHE A 67 -2.90 -3.72 2.27
CA PHE A 67 -3.75 -2.83 1.49
C PHE A 67 -3.57 -3.08 0.01
N VAL A 68 -4.57 -2.64 -0.76
CA VAL A 68 -4.50 -2.58 -2.20
C VAL A 68 -4.74 -1.13 -2.59
N MET A 69 -3.77 -0.54 -3.24
CA MET A 69 -3.86 0.83 -3.73
C MET A 69 -3.92 0.75 -5.26
N THR A 70 -4.88 1.42 -5.86
CA THR A 70 -5.03 1.41 -7.31
C THR A 70 -4.55 2.72 -7.87
N PHE A 71 -3.59 2.66 -8.80
CA PHE A 71 -3.10 3.84 -9.51
C PHE A 71 -3.71 3.91 -10.90
N ARG A 72 -3.91 5.12 -11.38
CA ARG A 72 -4.43 5.39 -12.72
C ARG A 72 -3.61 4.68 -13.79
N ASP A 73 -2.29 4.67 -13.63
CA ASP A 73 -1.35 4.02 -14.53
C ASP A 73 0.02 3.84 -13.85
N ALA A 74 0.95 3.24 -14.56
CA ALA A 74 2.29 3.01 -14.02
C ALA A 74 3.05 4.30 -13.74
N ALA A 75 2.84 5.32 -14.56
CA ALA A 75 3.50 6.61 -14.34
C ALA A 75 3.06 7.26 -13.03
N ALA A 76 1.77 7.14 -12.69
CA ALA A 76 1.26 7.64 -11.42
C ALA A 76 1.87 6.87 -10.24
N ARG A 77 1.99 5.53 -10.36
CA ARG A 77 2.63 4.72 -9.35
C ARG A 77 4.09 5.15 -9.15
N ASP A 78 4.81 5.35 -10.23
CA ASP A 78 6.22 5.75 -10.17
C ASP A 78 6.37 7.13 -9.51
N ALA A 79 5.47 8.05 -9.81
CA ALA A 79 5.47 9.38 -9.19
C ALA A 79 5.20 9.30 -7.68
N TYR A 80 4.33 8.39 -7.27
CA TYR A 80 4.03 8.13 -5.87
C TYR A 80 5.28 7.66 -5.12
N LEU A 81 6.06 6.75 -5.70
CA LEU A 81 7.20 6.14 -5.02
C LEU A 81 8.23 7.18 -4.56
N THR A 82 8.35 8.30 -5.26
CA THR A 82 9.30 9.35 -4.92
C THR A 82 8.63 10.63 -4.40
N HIS A 83 7.32 10.59 -4.21
CA HIS A 83 6.57 11.75 -3.75
C HIS A 83 6.97 12.13 -2.32
N ALA A 84 7.13 13.43 -2.07
CA ALA A 84 7.53 13.93 -0.76
C ALA A 84 6.60 13.48 0.37
N ASP A 85 5.29 13.43 0.09
CA ASP A 85 4.31 13.00 1.10
C ASP A 85 4.47 11.52 1.42
N HIS A 86 4.79 10.69 0.42
CA HIS A 86 5.07 9.28 0.64
C HIS A 86 6.33 9.10 1.49
N GLU A 87 7.38 9.86 1.19
CA GLU A 87 8.62 9.81 1.97
C GLU A 87 8.38 10.20 3.42
N ARG A 88 7.55 11.21 3.64
CA ARG A 88 7.21 11.65 5.00
C ARG A 88 6.48 10.55 5.77
N VAL A 89 5.52 9.91 5.14
CA VAL A 89 4.75 8.83 5.77
C VAL A 89 5.66 7.63 6.06
N LYS A 90 6.55 7.29 5.12
CA LYS A 90 7.51 6.21 5.34
C LYS A 90 8.37 6.47 6.58
N THR A 91 8.84 7.70 6.75
CA THR A 91 9.65 8.05 7.90
C THR A 91 8.91 7.81 9.22
N ALA A 92 7.60 8.03 9.22
CA ALA A 92 6.79 7.82 10.43
C ALA A 92 6.41 6.36 10.65
N VAL A 93 6.18 5.61 9.58
CA VAL A 93 5.62 4.25 9.66
C VAL A 93 6.68 3.16 9.71
N VAL A 94 7.70 3.27 8.86
CA VAL A 94 8.71 2.22 8.70
C VAL A 94 9.42 1.82 10.00
N PRO A 95 9.72 2.73 10.93
CA PRO A 95 10.36 2.31 12.18
C PRO A 95 9.60 1.26 12.98
N ASN A 96 8.29 1.16 12.80
CA ASN A 96 7.47 0.17 13.49
C ASN A 96 7.20 -1.07 12.65
N ILE A 97 7.71 -1.13 11.43
CA ILE A 97 7.50 -2.26 10.53
C ILE A 97 8.64 -3.25 10.66
N GLU A 98 8.31 -4.50 10.90
CA GLU A 98 9.31 -5.56 10.93
C GLU A 98 9.61 -6.06 9.52
N SER A 99 8.59 -6.21 8.70
CA SER A 99 8.73 -6.77 7.36
C SER A 99 7.58 -6.31 6.46
N ILE A 100 7.87 -6.13 5.19
CA ILE A 100 6.88 -5.69 4.22
C ILE A 100 7.11 -6.41 2.89
N VAL A 101 6.02 -6.73 2.22
CA VAL A 101 6.03 -7.27 0.85
C VAL A 101 5.25 -6.33 -0.03
N ILE A 102 5.84 -5.94 -1.13
CA ILE A 102 5.18 -5.12 -2.13
C ILE A 102 5.06 -5.93 -3.41
N PHE A 103 3.88 -5.95 -3.98
CA PHE A 103 3.62 -6.69 -5.21
C PHE A 103 2.67 -5.89 -6.08
N ASP A 104 3.08 -5.59 -7.29
CA ASP A 104 2.28 -4.79 -8.22
C ASP A 104 1.96 -5.58 -9.47
N PHE A 105 0.79 -5.30 -10.04
CA PHE A 105 0.46 -5.83 -11.37
C PHE A 105 -0.51 -4.88 -12.07
N GLU A 106 -0.52 -4.98 -13.38
CA GLU A 106 -1.44 -4.18 -14.20
C GLU A 106 -2.73 -4.93 -14.48
N VAL A 107 -3.81 -4.17 -14.58
CA VAL A 107 -5.13 -4.73 -14.88
C VAL A 107 -5.79 -4.00 -16.05
#